data_30026166380393fcd8b1cf050002e23b
#
_entry.id   30026166380393fcd8b1cf050002e23b
#
_cell.length_a   1.000
_cell.length_b   1.000
_cell.length_c   1.000
_cell.angle_alpha   90.00
_cell.angle_beta   90.00
_cell.angle_gamma   90.00
#
_symmetry.space_group_name_H-M   'P 1'
#
loop_
_entity.id
_entity.type
_entity.pdbx_description
1 polymer ?
#
loop_
_entity_poly.entity_id
_entity_poly.type
_entity_poly.pdbx_seq_one_letter_code
_entity_poly.pdbx_strand_id
1 'polypeptide(L)'
;QLLENKNYYQHIKYVVQANSKDLLRKIVSDFVSQEDPLKESIFTKSFLDEMKKDILHFKRLGNPLICTHKLNDESRDAIFQNLLHAGLDNKEDDRVKVIYNPVYLDGSDQLLNLAYYDAMAGCHFGVFPSYYEPWGYTPLEAMALGVPALTTDLAGFGRYMDKELEKLRT
;
A
#
# COMPACT_ATOMS: atom_id res chain seq x y z
N GLN A 1 -4.24 -14.47 4.81
CA GLN A 1 -3.95 -14.40 3.36
C GLN A 1 -3.04 -13.21 3.01
N LEU A 2 -3.28 -11.98 3.52
CA LEU A 2 -2.38 -10.84 3.30
C LEU A 2 -1.00 -11.03 3.95
N LEU A 3 -0.96 -11.58 5.16
CA LEU A 3 0.30 -11.95 5.83
C LEU A 3 1.03 -13.07 5.07
N GLU A 4 0.31 -14.04 4.53
CA GLU A 4 0.88 -15.09 3.68
C GLU A 4 1.49 -14.49 2.41
N ASN A 5 0.77 -13.61 1.72
CA ASN A 5 1.29 -12.93 0.54
C ASN A 5 2.53 -12.08 0.86
N LYS A 6 2.55 -11.38 2.00
CA LYS A 6 3.74 -10.68 2.48
C LYS A 6 4.90 -11.64 2.70
N ASN A 7 4.66 -12.79 3.31
CA ASN A 7 5.70 -13.80 3.54
C ASN A 7 6.26 -14.33 2.22
N TYR A 8 5.41 -14.62 1.22
CA TYR A 8 5.87 -15.00 -0.11
C TYR A 8 6.68 -13.90 -0.78
N TYR A 9 6.25 -12.64 -0.70
CA TYR A 9 7.00 -11.51 -1.22
C TYR A 9 8.37 -11.34 -0.56
N GLN A 10 8.43 -11.46 0.77
CA GLN A 10 9.68 -11.41 1.52
C GLN A 10 10.59 -12.58 1.17
N HIS A 11 10.03 -13.78 0.99
CA HIS A 11 10.78 -14.96 0.54
C HIS A 11 11.34 -14.76 -0.86
N ILE A 12 10.56 -14.27 -1.82
CA ILE A 12 11.02 -13.90 -3.16
C ILE A 12 12.20 -12.93 -3.08
N LYS A 13 12.06 -11.86 -2.28
CA LYS A 13 13.13 -10.88 -2.04
C LYS A 13 14.41 -11.54 -1.50
N TYR A 14 14.26 -12.39 -0.50
CA TYR A 14 15.37 -13.13 0.10
C TYR A 14 16.07 -14.03 -0.92
N VAL A 15 15.34 -14.82 -1.69
CA VAL A 15 15.87 -15.73 -2.71
C VAL A 15 16.65 -14.96 -3.77
N VAL A 16 16.12 -13.82 -4.24
CA VAL A 16 16.81 -12.95 -5.19
C VAL A 16 18.11 -12.38 -4.58
N GLN A 17 18.05 -11.89 -3.35
CA GLN A 17 19.23 -11.34 -2.66
C GLN A 17 20.30 -12.41 -2.39
N ALA A 18 19.89 -13.60 -1.93
CA ALA A 18 20.81 -14.71 -1.66
C ALA A 18 21.56 -15.16 -2.92
N ASN A 19 20.89 -15.15 -4.08
CA ASN A 19 21.47 -15.56 -5.35
C ASN A 19 22.14 -14.41 -6.12
N SER A 20 22.06 -13.17 -5.65
CA SER A 20 22.51 -11.98 -6.40
C SER A 20 23.98 -12.00 -6.76
N LYS A 21 24.86 -12.50 -5.87
CA LYS A 21 26.30 -12.57 -6.13
C LYS A 21 26.66 -13.57 -7.24
N ASP A 22 26.00 -14.71 -7.25
CA ASP A 22 26.25 -15.76 -8.25
C ASP A 22 25.65 -15.37 -9.61
N LEU A 23 24.48 -14.71 -9.60
CA LEU A 23 23.88 -14.10 -10.79
C LEU A 23 24.80 -13.03 -11.39
N LEU A 24 25.35 -12.14 -10.55
CA LEU A 24 26.26 -11.10 -11.00
C LEU A 24 27.56 -11.69 -11.58
N ARG A 25 28.14 -12.70 -10.91
CA ARG A 25 29.34 -13.40 -11.41
C ARG A 25 29.08 -14.03 -12.76
N LYS A 26 27.94 -14.71 -12.95
CA LYS A 26 27.59 -15.34 -14.21
C LYS A 26 27.43 -14.30 -15.32
N ILE A 27 26.68 -13.22 -15.07
CA ILE A 27 26.51 -12.11 -16.02
C ILE A 27 27.88 -11.54 -16.45
N VAL A 28 28.75 -11.26 -15.49
CA VAL A 28 30.08 -10.72 -15.78
C VAL A 28 30.93 -11.73 -16.58
N SER A 29 30.88 -13.02 -16.23
CA SER A 29 31.57 -14.08 -16.99
C SER A 29 31.10 -14.15 -18.43
N ASP A 30 29.78 -14.13 -18.65
CA ASP A 30 29.18 -14.22 -19.98
C ASP A 30 29.55 -12.99 -20.85
N PHE A 31 29.58 -11.80 -20.26
CA PHE A 31 30.08 -10.60 -20.93
C PHE A 31 31.57 -10.66 -21.29
N VAL A 32 32.40 -11.24 -20.42
CA VAL A 32 33.85 -11.36 -20.66
C VAL A 32 34.14 -12.39 -21.71
N SER A 33 33.38 -13.51 -21.77
CA SER A 33 33.53 -14.57 -22.78
C SER A 33 32.93 -14.21 -24.14
N GLN A 34 32.29 -13.04 -24.27
CA GLN A 34 31.56 -12.62 -25.47
C GLN A 34 30.44 -13.58 -25.92
N GLU A 35 30.00 -14.44 -25.01
CA GLU A 35 28.82 -15.26 -25.23
C GLU A 35 27.55 -14.39 -25.06
N ASP A 36 26.53 -14.68 -25.87
CA ASP A 36 25.25 -13.96 -25.73
C ASP A 36 24.57 -14.37 -24.43
N PRO A 37 24.49 -13.49 -23.43
CA PRO A 37 23.93 -13.82 -22.12
C PRO A 37 22.44 -14.22 -22.16
N LEU A 38 21.78 -14.03 -23.32
CA LEU A 38 20.40 -14.44 -23.55
C LEU A 38 20.27 -15.86 -24.12
N LYS A 39 21.36 -16.47 -24.58
CA LYS A 39 21.31 -17.83 -25.17
C LYS A 39 21.22 -18.93 -24.13
N GLU A 40 21.82 -18.75 -22.96
CA GLU A 40 21.63 -19.64 -21.82
C GLU A 40 20.92 -18.92 -20.68
N SER A 41 20.01 -19.61 -20.01
CA SER A 41 19.33 -19.01 -18.86
C SER A 41 20.34 -18.59 -17.79
N ILE A 42 20.40 -17.30 -17.51
CA ILE A 42 21.21 -16.72 -16.42
C ILE A 42 20.83 -17.36 -15.07
N PHE A 43 19.62 -17.85 -14.99
CA PHE A 43 19.06 -18.45 -13.78
C PHE A 43 19.17 -19.98 -13.82
N THR A 44 19.57 -20.57 -12.70
CA THR A 44 19.54 -22.03 -12.55
C THR A 44 18.09 -22.54 -12.58
N LYS A 45 17.90 -23.77 -13.02
CA LYS A 45 16.57 -24.39 -13.05
C LYS A 45 15.93 -24.40 -11.65
N SER A 46 16.70 -24.71 -10.62
CA SER A 46 16.23 -24.73 -9.23
C SER A 46 15.73 -23.35 -8.79
N PHE A 47 16.47 -22.28 -9.10
CA PHE A 47 16.05 -20.90 -8.81
C PHE A 47 14.73 -20.56 -9.52
N LEU A 48 14.62 -20.92 -10.82
CA LEU A 48 13.39 -20.64 -11.60
C LEU A 48 12.19 -21.43 -11.05
N ASP A 49 12.39 -22.67 -10.64
CA ASP A 49 11.32 -23.51 -10.10
C ASP A 49 10.86 -23.01 -8.72
N GLU A 50 11.77 -22.56 -7.87
CA GLU A 50 11.46 -21.94 -6.59
C GLU A 50 10.70 -20.61 -6.77
N MET A 51 11.20 -19.73 -7.65
CA MET A 51 10.56 -18.46 -7.98
C MET A 51 9.16 -18.65 -8.60
N LYS A 52 8.98 -19.63 -9.50
CA LYS A 52 7.68 -19.94 -10.07
C LYS A 52 6.68 -20.39 -9.01
N LYS A 53 7.13 -21.21 -8.07
CA LYS A 53 6.30 -21.69 -6.96
C LYS A 53 5.82 -20.52 -6.11
N ASP A 54 6.73 -19.63 -5.71
CA ASP A 54 6.40 -18.47 -4.90
C ASP A 54 5.49 -17.47 -5.64
N ILE A 55 5.76 -17.22 -6.95
CA ILE A 55 4.92 -16.37 -7.79
C ILE A 55 3.51 -16.94 -7.92
N LEU A 56 3.37 -18.26 -8.07
CA LEU A 56 2.05 -18.90 -8.15
C LEU A 56 1.27 -18.77 -6.84
N HIS A 57 1.94 -18.87 -5.70
CA HIS A 57 1.31 -18.63 -4.39
C HIS A 57 1.00 -17.16 -4.14
N PHE A 58 1.86 -16.26 -4.64
CA PHE A 58 1.65 -14.82 -4.56
C PHE A 58 0.54 -14.35 -5.49
N LYS A 59 0.43 -14.96 -6.70
CA LYS A 59 -0.67 -14.66 -7.63
C LYS A 59 -1.99 -15.09 -7.02
N ARG A 60 -2.82 -14.11 -6.77
CA ARG A 60 -4.12 -14.28 -6.19
C ARG A 60 -5.14 -14.70 -7.24
N LEU A 61 -5.96 -15.68 -6.91
CA LEU A 61 -7.21 -15.94 -7.63
C LEU A 61 -8.29 -15.06 -7.02
N GLY A 62 -8.87 -14.17 -7.80
CA GLY A 62 -9.95 -13.26 -7.41
C GLY A 62 -9.50 -11.82 -7.14
N ASN A 63 -10.45 -10.99 -6.71
CA ASN A 63 -10.23 -9.57 -6.46
C ASN A 63 -9.28 -9.33 -5.26
N PRO A 64 -8.47 -8.26 -5.27
CA PRO A 64 -7.70 -7.86 -4.10
C PRO A 64 -8.61 -7.65 -2.89
N LEU A 65 -8.15 -8.04 -1.68
CA LEU A 65 -8.94 -7.80 -0.46
C LEU A 65 -9.07 -6.30 -0.21
N ILE A 66 -10.25 -5.89 0.19
CA ILE A 66 -10.52 -4.52 0.63
C ILE A 66 -9.78 -4.26 1.94
N CYS A 67 -9.87 -5.20 2.89
CA CYS A 67 -9.32 -5.04 4.23
C CYS A 67 -7.90 -5.61 4.33
N THR A 68 -6.99 -4.86 4.96
CA THR A 68 -5.60 -5.27 5.19
C THR A 68 -5.48 -6.34 6.26
N HIS A 69 -6.32 -6.29 7.29
CA HIS A 69 -6.31 -7.21 8.43
C HIS A 69 -7.65 -7.94 8.54
N LYS A 70 -7.64 -9.09 9.21
CA LYS A 70 -8.86 -9.84 9.47
C LYS A 70 -9.73 -9.07 10.46
N LEU A 71 -10.95 -8.76 10.06
CA LEU A 71 -11.97 -8.18 10.93
C LEU A 71 -12.55 -9.26 11.86
N ASN A 72 -12.98 -8.87 13.05
CA ASN A 72 -13.64 -9.80 13.99
C ASN A 72 -14.95 -10.33 13.42
N ASP A 73 -15.73 -9.45 12.77
CA ASP A 73 -16.97 -9.79 12.09
C ASP A 73 -17.19 -8.83 10.91
N GLU A 74 -16.88 -9.30 9.71
CA GLU A 74 -17.05 -8.53 8.48
C GLU A 74 -18.51 -8.14 8.23
N SER A 75 -19.47 -8.96 8.65
CA SER A 75 -20.89 -8.72 8.45
C SER A 75 -21.42 -7.57 9.30
N ARG A 76 -20.75 -7.24 10.39
CA ARG A 76 -21.12 -6.16 11.32
C ARG A 76 -20.24 -4.92 11.23
N ASP A 77 -19.14 -4.99 10.49
CA ASP A 77 -18.30 -3.82 10.28
C ASP A 77 -18.97 -2.84 9.32
N ALA A 78 -19.38 -1.69 9.86
CA ALA A 78 -20.13 -0.69 9.11
C ALA A 78 -19.34 -0.11 7.93
N ILE A 79 -18.03 0.08 8.08
CA ILE A 79 -17.16 0.62 7.03
C ILE A 79 -17.06 -0.39 5.89
N PHE A 80 -16.72 -1.64 6.22
CA PHE A 80 -16.59 -2.71 5.25
C PHE A 80 -17.90 -2.94 4.47
N GLN A 81 -19.04 -3.00 5.18
CA GLN A 81 -20.33 -3.18 4.55
C GLN A 81 -20.74 -2.00 3.64
N ASN A 82 -20.45 -0.76 4.05
CA ASN A 82 -20.70 0.41 3.20
C ASN A 82 -19.84 0.43 1.95
N LEU A 83 -18.58 0.00 2.00
CA LEU A 83 -17.73 -0.15 0.83
C LEU A 83 -18.34 -1.16 -0.16
N LEU A 84 -18.79 -2.32 0.33
CA LEU A 84 -19.45 -3.33 -0.51
C LEU A 84 -20.76 -2.80 -1.14
N HIS A 85 -21.60 -2.12 -0.34
CA HIS A 85 -22.85 -1.52 -0.83
C HIS A 85 -22.60 -0.44 -1.89
N ALA A 86 -21.47 0.27 -1.80
CA ALA A 86 -21.06 1.26 -2.79
C ALA A 86 -20.43 0.62 -4.05
N GLY A 87 -20.32 -0.71 -4.12
CA GLY A 87 -19.68 -1.42 -5.22
C GLY A 87 -18.16 -1.28 -5.25
N LEU A 88 -17.54 -0.92 -4.12
CA LEU A 88 -16.09 -0.76 -3.98
C LEU A 88 -15.46 -2.08 -3.50
N ASP A 89 -15.52 -3.11 -4.30
CA ASP A 89 -15.11 -4.47 -3.98
C ASP A 89 -13.81 -4.91 -4.70
N ASN A 90 -13.08 -3.95 -5.26
CA ASN A 90 -11.78 -4.15 -5.90
C ASN A 90 -11.81 -5.09 -7.13
N LYS A 91 -12.93 -5.20 -7.84
CA LYS A 91 -12.99 -5.94 -9.10
C LYS A 91 -11.94 -5.42 -10.09
N GLU A 92 -11.56 -6.26 -11.05
CA GLU A 92 -10.50 -5.92 -12.00
C GLU A 92 -10.80 -4.64 -12.80
N ASP A 93 -12.05 -4.46 -13.20
CA ASP A 93 -12.58 -3.30 -13.95
C ASP A 93 -12.90 -2.08 -13.10
N ASP A 94 -12.83 -2.17 -11.77
CA ASP A 94 -13.03 -1.03 -10.89
C ASP A 94 -11.98 0.05 -11.12
N ARG A 95 -12.41 1.26 -11.39
CA ARG A 95 -11.53 2.43 -11.55
C ARG A 95 -10.94 2.91 -10.23
N VAL A 96 -11.60 2.58 -9.11
CA VAL A 96 -11.18 2.91 -7.75
C VAL A 96 -10.81 1.61 -7.03
N LYS A 97 -9.64 1.58 -6.42
CA LYS A 97 -9.20 0.49 -5.56
C LYS A 97 -9.18 0.97 -4.11
N VAL A 98 -9.69 0.15 -3.21
CA VAL A 98 -9.81 0.47 -1.79
C VAL A 98 -8.84 -0.38 -0.98
N ILE A 99 -8.17 0.27 -0.04
CA ILE A 99 -7.38 -0.37 1.01
C ILE A 99 -7.93 0.12 2.34
N TYR A 100 -8.72 -0.73 3.00
CA TYR A 100 -9.21 -0.47 4.35
C TYR A 100 -8.22 -1.02 5.38
N ASN A 101 -7.56 -0.12 6.11
CA ASN A 101 -6.62 -0.46 7.16
C ASN A 101 -7.25 -0.20 8.53
N PRO A 102 -7.77 -1.26 9.22
CA PRO A 102 -8.54 -1.11 10.46
C PRO A 102 -7.65 -1.03 11.72
N VAL A 103 -6.34 -0.86 11.56
CA VAL A 103 -5.38 -0.79 12.66
C VAL A 103 -4.58 0.49 12.61
N TYR A 104 -3.99 0.89 13.75
CA TYR A 104 -3.13 2.07 13.79
C TYR A 104 -1.85 1.87 12.98
N LEU A 105 -1.42 2.93 12.31
CA LEU A 105 -0.17 2.99 11.55
C LEU A 105 0.96 3.41 12.49
N ASP A 106 1.41 2.50 13.32
CA ASP A 106 2.49 2.70 14.29
C ASP A 106 3.84 2.12 13.85
N GLY A 107 3.90 1.59 12.62
CA GLY A 107 5.07 0.94 12.06
C GLY A 107 5.23 -0.53 12.45
N SER A 108 4.30 -1.10 13.21
CA SER A 108 4.38 -2.47 13.76
C SER A 108 3.19 -3.37 13.41
N ASP A 109 2.36 -2.97 12.45
CA ASP A 109 1.14 -3.67 12.04
C ASP A 109 1.39 -5.03 11.36
N GLN A 110 2.65 -5.43 11.19
CA GLN A 110 3.11 -6.68 10.57
C GLN A 110 2.74 -6.84 9.09
N LEU A 111 2.14 -5.87 8.46
CA LEU A 111 1.78 -5.89 7.05
C LEU A 111 2.44 -4.73 6.29
N LEU A 112 1.99 -3.51 6.49
CA LEU A 112 2.53 -2.32 5.84
C LEU A 112 3.78 -1.83 6.56
N ASN A 113 3.81 -1.93 7.89
CA ASN A 113 4.87 -1.44 8.77
C ASN A 113 5.23 0.03 8.47
N LEU A 114 4.21 0.82 8.13
CA LEU A 114 4.34 2.25 7.90
C LEU A 114 3.96 3.02 9.16
N ALA A 115 4.78 4.00 9.53
CA ALA A 115 4.38 4.98 10.52
C ALA A 115 3.33 5.93 9.93
N TYR A 116 2.48 6.50 10.79
CA TYR A 116 1.37 7.35 10.39
C TYR A 116 1.79 8.50 9.46
N TYR A 117 2.85 9.22 9.80
CA TYR A 117 3.32 10.34 8.98
C TYR A 117 3.96 9.90 7.66
N ASP A 118 4.60 8.74 7.62
CA ASP A 118 5.16 8.17 6.38
C ASP A 118 4.03 7.78 5.42
N ALA A 119 2.97 7.16 5.96
CA ALA A 119 1.79 6.82 5.18
C ALA A 119 1.08 8.08 4.64
N MET A 120 0.93 9.11 5.49
CA MET A 120 0.31 10.38 5.11
C MET A 120 1.12 11.10 4.03
N ALA A 121 2.43 11.21 4.19
CA ALA A 121 3.32 11.84 3.22
C ALA A 121 3.32 11.14 1.84
N GLY A 122 3.00 9.85 1.80
CA GLY A 122 2.83 9.07 0.57
C GLY A 122 1.50 9.30 -0.15
N CYS A 123 0.56 10.04 0.43
CA CYS A 123 -0.75 10.31 -0.16
C CYS A 123 -0.73 11.56 -1.05
N HIS A 124 -1.54 11.56 -2.10
CA HIS A 124 -1.72 12.72 -2.98
C HIS A 124 -2.79 13.69 -2.46
N PHE A 125 -3.68 13.21 -1.61
CA PHE A 125 -4.81 13.97 -1.09
C PHE A 125 -5.37 13.31 0.17
N GLY A 126 -5.69 14.09 1.21
CA GLY A 126 -6.31 13.66 2.44
C GLY A 126 -7.78 14.11 2.54
N VAL A 127 -8.66 13.23 3.02
CA VAL A 127 -10.08 13.55 3.25
C VAL A 127 -10.44 13.23 4.69
N PHE A 128 -10.78 14.27 5.47
CA PHE A 128 -10.99 14.19 6.91
C PHE A 128 -12.38 14.76 7.31
N PRO A 129 -13.49 14.11 6.92
CA PRO A 129 -14.82 14.57 7.26
C PRO A 129 -15.09 14.34 8.75
N SER A 130 -15.51 15.37 9.45
CA SER A 130 -15.91 15.30 10.86
C SER A 130 -17.30 15.90 11.05
N TYR A 131 -18.11 15.28 11.92
CA TYR A 131 -19.36 15.90 12.40
C TYR A 131 -19.10 16.88 13.53
N TYR A 132 -18.12 16.61 14.37
CA TYR A 132 -17.66 17.47 15.44
C TYR A 132 -16.25 17.11 15.84
N GLU A 133 -15.39 18.11 15.89
CA GLU A 133 -14.04 18.00 16.44
C GLU A 133 -13.63 19.37 16.98
N PRO A 134 -13.13 19.48 18.24
CA PRO A 134 -12.75 20.77 18.85
C PRO A 134 -11.75 21.54 17.97
N TRP A 135 -10.73 20.85 17.42
CA TRP A 135 -9.80 21.44 16.48
C TRP A 135 -9.69 20.62 15.17
N GLY A 136 -9.18 19.41 15.21
CA GLY A 136 -8.91 18.57 14.05
C GLY A 136 -7.46 18.71 13.56
N TYR A 137 -6.57 17.93 14.15
CA TYR A 137 -5.14 18.00 13.83
C TYR A 137 -4.81 17.32 12.49
N THR A 138 -5.54 16.28 12.11
CA THR A 138 -5.24 15.47 10.91
C THR A 138 -5.15 16.28 9.60
N PRO A 139 -6.08 17.18 9.26
CA PRO A 139 -5.91 18.01 8.07
C PRO A 139 -4.74 18.99 8.18
N LEU A 140 -4.45 19.52 9.37
CA LEU A 140 -3.29 20.37 9.61
C LEU A 140 -1.97 19.61 9.42
N GLU A 141 -1.88 18.40 9.95
CA GLU A 141 -0.72 17.51 9.79
C GLU A 141 -0.48 17.12 8.33
N ALA A 142 -1.55 16.80 7.59
CA ALA A 142 -1.47 16.54 6.15
C ALA A 142 -0.92 17.75 5.40
N MET A 143 -1.44 18.94 5.67
CA MET A 143 -0.96 20.18 5.05
C MET A 143 0.51 20.48 5.41
N ALA A 144 0.93 20.23 6.65
CA ALA A 144 2.32 20.40 7.09
C ALA A 144 3.28 19.45 6.36
N LEU A 145 2.80 18.31 5.90
CA LEU A 145 3.54 17.35 5.05
C LEU A 145 3.41 17.65 3.55
N GLY A 146 2.76 18.74 3.17
CA GLY A 146 2.55 19.10 1.77
C GLY A 146 1.44 18.31 1.07
N VAL A 147 0.60 17.61 1.81
CA VAL A 147 -0.53 16.85 1.29
C VAL A 147 -1.78 17.72 1.32
N PRO A 148 -2.40 18.04 0.17
CA PRO A 148 -3.67 18.75 0.13
C PRO A 148 -4.74 18.03 0.94
N ALA A 149 -5.56 18.77 1.69
CA ALA A 149 -6.52 18.19 2.62
C ALA A 149 -7.92 18.78 2.44
N LEU A 150 -8.93 17.94 2.53
CA LEU A 150 -10.33 18.30 2.64
C LEU A 150 -10.82 18.01 4.06
N THR A 151 -11.45 18.98 4.69
CA THR A 151 -12.13 18.84 5.98
C THR A 151 -13.50 19.52 5.93
N THR A 152 -14.29 19.40 7.02
CA THR A 152 -15.58 20.06 7.16
C THR A 152 -15.46 21.32 8.02
N ASP A 153 -16.37 22.26 7.84
CA ASP A 153 -16.56 23.44 8.69
C ASP A 153 -17.16 23.12 10.07
N LEU A 154 -17.42 21.84 10.35
CA LEU A 154 -17.88 21.34 11.65
C LEU A 154 -16.71 21.13 12.63
N ALA A 155 -15.48 21.00 12.11
CA ALA A 155 -14.25 20.96 12.88
C ALA A 155 -13.68 22.37 13.10
N GLY A 156 -13.00 22.59 14.23
CA GLY A 156 -12.40 23.89 14.58
C GLY A 156 -11.40 24.38 13.54
N PHE A 157 -10.51 23.50 13.08
CA PHE A 157 -9.54 23.81 12.03
C PHE A 157 -10.20 24.15 10.69
N GLY A 158 -11.25 23.42 10.29
CA GLY A 158 -12.01 23.73 9.07
C GLY A 158 -12.62 25.14 9.12
N ARG A 159 -13.27 25.49 10.23
CA ARG A 159 -13.81 26.86 10.45
C ARG A 159 -12.74 27.95 10.46
N TYR A 160 -11.58 27.64 11.03
CA TYR A 160 -10.45 28.58 11.02
C TYR A 160 -9.97 28.82 9.58
N MET A 161 -9.75 27.75 8.82
CA MET A 161 -9.28 27.86 7.44
C MET A 161 -10.28 28.56 6.52
N ASP A 162 -11.55 28.34 6.70
CA ASP A 162 -12.60 29.02 5.92
C ASP A 162 -12.51 30.55 6.12
N LYS A 163 -12.38 30.99 7.36
CA LYS A 163 -12.18 32.44 7.69
C LYS A 163 -10.88 33.01 7.12
N GLU A 164 -9.79 32.25 7.14
CA GLU A 164 -8.51 32.72 6.57
C GLU A 164 -8.58 32.80 5.04
N LEU A 165 -9.24 31.85 4.38
CA LEU A 165 -9.45 31.87 2.94
C LEU A 165 -10.36 33.03 2.49
N GLU A 166 -11.37 33.38 3.28
CA GLU A 166 -12.21 34.59 3.01
C GLU A 166 -11.36 35.86 2.97
N LYS A 167 -10.42 36.03 3.91
CA LYS A 167 -9.51 37.19 3.94
C LYS A 167 -8.60 37.29 2.71
N LEU A 168 -8.29 36.18 2.07
CA LEU A 168 -7.46 36.13 0.86
C LEU A 168 -8.25 36.42 -0.42
N ARG A 169 -9.57 36.38 -0.37
CA ARG A 169 -10.47 36.69 -1.49
C ARG A 169 -10.88 38.14 -1.59
N THR A 170 -10.62 38.94 -0.55
CA THR A 170 -10.86 40.39 -0.49
C THR A 170 -9.59 41.16 -0.78
#